data_b96c66c43d0a2b0454a381bd3653fe24
#
_entry.id   b96c66c43d0a2b0454a381bd3653fe24
#
_cell.length_a   1.000
_cell.length_b   1.000
_cell.length_c   1.000
_cell.angle_alpha   90.00
_cell.angle_beta   90.00
_cell.angle_gamma   90.00
#
_symmetry.space_group_name_H-M   'P 1'
#
loop_
_entity.id
_entity.type
_entity.pdbx_description
1 polymer ?
#
loop_
_entity_poly.entity_id
_entity_poly.type
_entity_poly.pdbx_seq_one_letter_code
_entity_poly.pdbx_strand_id
1 'polypeptide(L)'
;MTAVPKILSGLLLICISVSSTANSLKPEKQSFDIDSSVVTKHKATINGERLNYTVTTGMQPLWDNEGNPTAALHYTYYKKDKVKDVAKRPLLISFNGGPGSASVWMHIAYTGPRVLKIDDEGYPRQPYGLKDNPYSVLDTTDIVFVNPVNTGYSRVLPNQDGKMPSKKSQQEQFFGVNADIKYLASWLNTFINRNGRSLSPKFLIGESYGTTRVAGLAHELQNNQWMYLNGVVLVSPTNIGIKREGPVDVANRLPYYAATAWYHKALHPDLQTKDLLEVLEEVEQYTLDRYLPALAKGAMISEAEKLSVIKKVARYSGLSEKFVAQNNLDIPTSAFWKELLRDQELTLGRLDSRYLGIDKRAAGERPDYWPELTSWLHSFTPAINHYFRQELDYKTDLKYNMFGPVRPWDRTNNNVGEQLRLAMAQNPYLHVMVQSGYYDGATNYFDGKYNLWHLDPSGKMKERLSFKGYRSGHMMYLRHEDLKLSNNDLRDFIKAALPAPNTSAKY
;
A
#
# COMPACT_ATOMS: atom_id res chain seq x y z
N MET A 1 -71.35 28.91 75.92
CA MET A 1 -71.06 27.56 75.51
C MET A 1 -71.47 27.44 74.05
N THR A 2 -70.55 27.77 73.17
CA THR A 2 -70.81 28.03 71.76
C THR A 2 -70.14 26.95 70.89
N ALA A 3 -70.97 26.26 70.14
CA ALA A 3 -70.54 25.25 69.19
C ALA A 3 -70.12 25.89 67.84
N VAL A 4 -68.99 25.47 67.35
CA VAL A 4 -68.50 25.88 66.04
C VAL A 4 -68.75 24.78 65.01
N PRO A 5 -69.32 25.07 63.87
CA PRO A 5 -69.59 24.04 62.83
C PRO A 5 -68.34 23.80 61.98
N LYS A 6 -68.04 22.54 61.70
CA LYS A 6 -66.99 22.12 60.75
C LYS A 6 -67.49 22.22 59.31
N ILE A 7 -66.86 22.99 58.49
CA ILE A 7 -67.02 23.06 57.03
C ILE A 7 -66.13 22.01 56.42
N LEU A 8 -66.70 21.03 55.71
CA LEU A 8 -65.96 20.03 54.88
C LEU A 8 -65.86 20.56 53.49
N SER A 9 -64.62 20.97 53.07
CA SER A 9 -64.28 21.33 51.68
C SER A 9 -63.78 20.09 50.95
N GLY A 10 -64.64 19.54 50.06
CA GLY A 10 -64.20 18.50 49.13
C GLY A 10 -63.35 19.03 47.98
N LEU A 11 -62.08 18.64 47.94
CA LEU A 11 -61.23 18.87 46.81
C LEU A 11 -61.42 17.79 45.75
N LEU A 12 -62.01 18.13 44.61
CA LEU A 12 -62.14 17.27 43.46
C LEU A 12 -60.78 17.27 42.68
N LEU A 13 -59.98 16.21 42.81
CA LEU A 13 -58.74 16.03 42.01
C LEU A 13 -59.16 15.52 40.61
N ILE A 14 -59.07 16.41 39.64
CA ILE A 14 -59.13 16.03 38.19
C ILE A 14 -57.79 15.51 37.77
N CYS A 15 -57.62 14.19 37.67
CA CYS A 15 -56.46 13.56 37.02
C CYS A 15 -56.55 13.71 35.50
N ILE A 16 -55.87 14.70 34.95
CA ILE A 16 -55.64 14.76 33.50
C ILE A 16 -54.50 13.78 33.15
N SER A 17 -54.86 12.61 32.64
CA SER A 17 -53.92 11.67 32.05
C SER A 17 -53.41 12.23 30.72
N VAL A 18 -52.23 12.87 30.73
CA VAL A 18 -51.50 13.21 29.52
C VAL A 18 -50.86 11.90 28.99
N SER A 19 -51.49 11.29 28.02
CA SER A 19 -50.92 10.18 27.23
C SER A 19 -49.79 10.77 26.36
N SER A 20 -48.54 10.78 26.87
CA SER A 20 -47.40 11.04 26.04
C SER A 20 -47.16 9.86 25.09
N THR A 21 -47.64 9.98 23.86
CA THR A 21 -47.17 9.13 22.78
C THR A 21 -45.70 9.43 22.56
N ALA A 22 -44.84 8.65 23.22
CA ALA A 22 -43.44 8.61 22.89
C ALA A 22 -43.32 8.04 21.46
N ASN A 23 -43.27 8.93 20.47
CA ASN A 23 -42.79 8.55 19.15
C ASN A 23 -41.34 8.04 19.33
N SER A 24 -41.19 6.73 19.30
CA SER A 24 -39.84 6.13 19.21
C SER A 24 -39.25 6.57 17.86
N LEU A 25 -38.49 7.65 17.88
CA LEU A 25 -37.67 8.04 16.75
C LEU A 25 -36.75 6.85 16.45
N LYS A 26 -37.05 6.11 15.38
CA LYS A 26 -36.08 5.14 14.87
C LYS A 26 -34.81 5.96 14.55
N PRO A 27 -33.65 5.57 15.06
CA PRO A 27 -32.43 6.29 14.76
C PRO A 27 -32.28 6.36 13.23
N GLU A 28 -32.20 7.56 12.69
CA GLU A 28 -31.91 7.76 11.27
C GLU A 28 -30.58 7.10 10.92
N LYS A 29 -30.58 6.32 9.85
CA LYS A 29 -29.33 5.77 9.32
C LYS A 29 -28.43 6.93 8.91
N GLN A 30 -27.16 6.86 9.30
CA GLN A 30 -26.15 7.81 8.86
C GLN A 30 -26.12 7.87 7.32
N SER A 31 -26.48 9.00 6.75
CA SER A 31 -26.45 9.26 5.31
C SER A 31 -25.17 10.05 4.95
N PHE A 32 -24.65 9.86 3.75
CA PHE A 32 -23.57 10.64 3.20
C PHE A 32 -23.82 10.87 1.70
N ASP A 33 -23.37 12.01 1.21
CA ASP A 33 -23.48 12.35 -0.21
C ASP A 33 -22.47 11.50 -1.01
N ILE A 34 -22.98 10.74 -1.96
CA ILE A 34 -22.22 9.79 -2.77
C ILE A 34 -21.49 10.44 -3.95
N ASP A 35 -21.83 11.68 -4.30
CA ASP A 35 -21.22 12.43 -5.40
C ASP A 35 -20.97 13.90 -4.98
N SER A 36 -20.12 14.09 -4.00
CA SER A 36 -19.78 15.39 -3.44
C SER A 36 -18.29 15.58 -3.30
N SER A 37 -17.85 16.84 -3.32
CA SER A 37 -16.44 17.14 -3.06
C SER A 37 -16.27 18.52 -2.42
N VAL A 38 -15.17 18.64 -1.65
CA VAL A 38 -14.68 19.89 -1.11
C VAL A 38 -13.40 20.27 -1.85
N VAL A 39 -13.26 21.57 -2.15
CA VAL A 39 -12.10 22.10 -2.86
C VAL A 39 -11.39 23.12 -1.98
N THR A 40 -10.11 22.88 -1.72
CA THR A 40 -9.25 23.75 -0.91
C THR A 40 -8.01 24.18 -1.68
N LYS A 41 -7.43 25.35 -1.32
CA LYS A 41 -6.24 25.89 -1.97
C LYS A 41 -5.08 25.93 -0.98
N HIS A 42 -3.93 25.48 -1.44
CA HIS A 42 -2.74 25.32 -0.62
C HIS A 42 -1.48 25.83 -1.32
N LYS A 43 -0.40 25.89 -0.54
CA LYS A 43 0.95 26.21 -1.00
C LYS A 43 1.94 25.22 -0.41
N ALA A 44 2.96 24.87 -1.18
CA ALA A 44 4.08 24.06 -0.70
C ALA A 44 5.38 24.56 -1.32
N THR A 45 6.50 24.26 -0.66
CA THR A 45 7.83 24.39 -1.24
C THR A 45 8.34 22.98 -1.52
N ILE A 46 8.51 22.66 -2.81
CA ILE A 46 8.94 21.34 -3.28
C ILE A 46 10.20 21.52 -4.10
N ASN A 47 11.26 20.78 -3.77
CA ASN A 47 12.59 20.93 -4.40
C ASN A 47 13.09 22.39 -4.46
N GLY A 48 12.78 23.17 -3.42
CA GLY A 48 13.16 24.59 -3.33
C GLY A 48 12.23 25.54 -4.09
N GLU A 49 11.30 25.07 -4.91
CA GLU A 49 10.34 25.89 -5.65
C GLU A 49 9.00 26.00 -4.91
N ARG A 50 8.52 27.23 -4.75
CA ARG A 50 7.20 27.50 -4.19
C ARG A 50 6.12 27.31 -5.24
N LEU A 51 5.19 26.41 -4.99
CA LEU A 51 4.03 26.18 -5.85
C LEU A 51 2.71 26.35 -5.11
N ASN A 52 1.67 26.77 -5.86
CA ASN A 52 0.29 26.74 -5.41
C ASN A 52 -0.38 25.50 -5.99
N TYR A 53 -1.30 24.92 -5.23
CA TYR A 53 -2.06 23.75 -5.67
C TYR A 53 -3.47 23.76 -5.09
N THR A 54 -4.36 23.13 -5.81
CA THR A 54 -5.74 22.91 -5.42
C THR A 54 -5.92 21.43 -5.04
N VAL A 55 -6.62 21.18 -3.94
CA VAL A 55 -7.00 19.84 -3.48
C VAL A 55 -8.50 19.68 -3.63
N THR A 56 -8.93 18.64 -4.31
CA THR A 56 -10.32 18.20 -4.35
C THR A 56 -10.40 16.87 -3.60
N THR A 57 -11.17 16.81 -2.52
CA THR A 57 -11.43 15.58 -1.79
C THR A 57 -12.91 15.32 -1.67
N GLY A 58 -13.35 14.10 -1.88
CA GLY A 58 -14.79 13.79 -1.90
C GLY A 58 -15.09 12.37 -2.31
N MET A 59 -16.35 12.16 -2.66
CA MET A 59 -16.90 10.89 -3.09
C MET A 59 -17.26 10.96 -4.58
N GLN A 60 -17.01 9.87 -5.31
CA GLN A 60 -17.50 9.68 -6.66
C GLN A 60 -18.17 8.30 -6.74
N PRO A 61 -19.42 8.21 -7.21
CA PRO A 61 -20.10 6.94 -7.35
C PRO A 61 -19.51 6.06 -8.45
N LEU A 62 -19.68 4.76 -8.25
CA LEU A 62 -19.50 3.73 -9.27
C LEU A 62 -20.90 3.24 -9.67
N TRP A 63 -21.17 3.19 -10.97
CA TRP A 63 -22.45 2.74 -11.52
C TRP A 63 -22.34 1.35 -12.14
N ASP A 64 -23.42 0.59 -12.08
CA ASP A 64 -23.63 -0.59 -12.92
C ASP A 64 -24.01 -0.20 -14.36
N ASN A 65 -24.26 -1.19 -15.20
CA ASN A 65 -24.63 -0.96 -16.61
C ASN A 65 -26.02 -0.33 -16.79
N GLU A 66 -26.86 -0.43 -15.78
CA GLU A 66 -28.21 0.16 -15.76
C GLU A 66 -28.19 1.59 -15.20
N GLY A 67 -27.04 2.09 -14.76
CA GLY A 67 -26.87 3.44 -14.22
C GLY A 67 -27.21 3.55 -12.73
N ASN A 68 -27.31 2.44 -11.99
CA ASN A 68 -27.52 2.48 -10.55
C ASN A 68 -26.19 2.60 -9.81
N PRO A 69 -26.10 3.44 -8.76
CA PRO A 69 -24.88 3.54 -7.98
C PRO A 69 -24.71 2.30 -7.08
N THR A 70 -23.62 1.57 -7.21
CA THR A 70 -23.32 0.33 -6.49
C THR A 70 -22.32 0.53 -5.36
N ALA A 71 -21.44 1.53 -5.49
CA ALA A 71 -20.48 1.95 -4.48
C ALA A 71 -20.19 3.44 -4.62
N ALA A 72 -19.66 4.05 -3.56
CA ALA A 72 -19.10 5.38 -3.62
C ALA A 72 -17.64 5.32 -3.14
N LEU A 73 -16.71 5.79 -3.97
CA LEU A 73 -15.29 5.78 -3.68
C LEU A 73 -14.80 7.16 -3.27
N HIS A 74 -14.15 7.22 -2.13
CA HIS A 74 -13.49 8.42 -1.64
C HIS A 74 -12.13 8.59 -2.32
N TYR A 75 -11.83 9.81 -2.76
CA TYR A 75 -10.56 10.16 -3.38
C TYR A 75 -10.05 11.51 -2.88
N THR A 76 -8.75 11.74 -3.05
CA THR A 76 -8.11 13.04 -2.85
C THR A 76 -7.24 13.36 -4.05
N TYR A 77 -7.56 14.43 -4.76
CA TYR A 77 -6.89 14.85 -5.99
C TYR A 77 -6.14 16.16 -5.80
N TYR A 78 -4.83 16.11 -5.98
CA TYR A 78 -3.91 17.24 -5.90
C TYR A 78 -3.56 17.72 -7.30
N LYS A 79 -3.83 18.98 -7.57
CA LYS A 79 -3.61 19.60 -8.86
C LYS A 79 -2.75 20.87 -8.72
N LYS A 80 -1.59 20.92 -9.41
CA LYS A 80 -0.78 22.14 -9.49
C LYS A 80 -1.58 23.25 -10.21
N ASP A 81 -1.61 24.44 -9.61
CA ASP A 81 -2.32 25.58 -10.19
C ASP A 81 -1.54 26.18 -11.38
N LYS A 82 -2.26 26.92 -12.23
CA LYS A 82 -1.70 27.69 -13.37
C LYS A 82 -0.94 26.83 -14.40
N VAL A 83 -1.32 25.56 -14.55
CA VAL A 83 -0.80 24.71 -15.63
C VAL A 83 -1.41 25.16 -16.95
N LYS A 84 -0.55 25.57 -17.92
CA LYS A 84 -0.99 26.10 -19.22
C LYS A 84 -1.62 25.03 -20.12
N ASP A 85 -1.04 23.84 -20.11
CA ASP A 85 -1.46 22.71 -20.96
C ASP A 85 -1.60 21.44 -20.12
N VAL A 86 -2.84 21.12 -19.74
CA VAL A 86 -3.17 19.97 -18.92
C VAL A 86 -2.91 18.64 -19.67
N ALA A 87 -2.97 18.66 -21.01
CA ALA A 87 -2.67 17.48 -21.83
C ALA A 87 -1.21 17.03 -21.73
N LYS A 88 -0.30 17.94 -21.40
CA LYS A 88 1.13 17.64 -21.18
C LYS A 88 1.46 17.35 -19.72
N ARG A 89 0.54 17.60 -18.81
CA ARG A 89 0.74 17.39 -17.37
C ARG A 89 0.43 15.95 -17.00
N PRO A 90 1.39 15.16 -16.47
CA PRO A 90 1.12 13.79 -16.04
C PRO A 90 0.07 13.72 -14.92
N LEU A 91 -0.60 12.58 -14.82
CA LEU A 91 -1.48 12.21 -13.72
C LEU A 91 -1.00 10.90 -13.11
N LEU A 92 -0.63 10.94 -11.83
CA LEU A 92 -0.25 9.78 -11.03
C LEU A 92 -1.44 9.30 -10.21
N ILE A 93 -1.84 8.06 -10.38
CA ILE A 93 -2.96 7.42 -9.70
C ILE A 93 -2.40 6.43 -8.68
N SER A 94 -2.68 6.64 -7.40
CA SER A 94 -2.02 5.97 -6.28
C SER A 94 -2.96 5.10 -5.47
N PHE A 95 -2.49 3.87 -5.17
CA PHE A 95 -3.19 2.87 -4.37
C PHE A 95 -2.27 2.22 -3.33
N ASN A 96 -2.74 2.05 -2.10
CA ASN A 96 -2.16 1.07 -1.19
C ASN A 96 -2.79 -0.33 -1.39
N GLY A 97 -2.30 -1.31 -0.66
CA GLY A 97 -2.61 -2.73 -0.84
C GLY A 97 -3.55 -3.33 0.20
N GLY A 98 -3.08 -4.33 0.87
CA GLY A 98 -3.81 -5.07 1.89
C GLY A 98 -4.31 -6.46 1.48
N PRO A 99 -5.37 -6.63 0.66
CA PRO A 99 -6.09 -5.74 -0.27
C PRO A 99 -7.05 -4.71 0.34
N GLY A 100 -7.40 -4.79 1.58
CA GLY A 100 -8.37 -3.91 2.24
C GLY A 100 -7.78 -2.65 2.87
N SER A 101 -6.56 -2.23 2.55
CA SER A 101 -5.98 -0.99 3.08
C SER A 101 -6.48 0.24 2.34
N ALA A 102 -6.76 1.31 3.09
CA ALA A 102 -6.92 2.64 2.52
C ALA A 102 -5.60 3.13 1.90
N SER A 103 -5.67 4.06 0.94
CA SER A 103 -4.50 4.64 0.28
C SER A 103 -3.80 5.71 1.15
N VAL A 104 -3.81 5.52 2.47
CA VAL A 104 -3.34 6.49 3.47
C VAL A 104 -1.82 6.56 3.57
N TRP A 105 -1.13 5.42 3.47
CA TRP A 105 0.30 5.32 3.69
C TRP A 105 1.07 6.11 2.63
N MET A 106 0.79 5.84 1.37
CA MET A 106 1.38 6.59 0.27
C MET A 106 0.88 8.04 0.22
N HIS A 107 -0.34 8.33 0.70
CA HIS A 107 -0.92 9.67 0.69
C HIS A 107 -0.19 10.63 1.63
N ILE A 108 -0.03 10.24 2.90
CA ILE A 108 0.54 11.12 3.93
C ILE A 108 1.91 10.66 4.43
N ALA A 109 2.64 9.87 3.63
CA ALA A 109 4.04 9.56 3.95
C ALA A 109 4.94 9.45 2.73
N TYR A 110 4.42 9.47 1.47
CA TYR A 110 5.26 9.28 0.30
C TYR A 110 5.12 10.43 -0.72
N THR A 111 4.17 10.32 -1.67
CA THR A 111 4.13 11.19 -2.84
C THR A 111 3.36 12.49 -2.61
N GLY A 112 2.47 12.53 -1.62
CA GLY A 112 1.65 13.70 -1.29
C GLY A 112 2.46 14.89 -0.76
N PRO A 113 1.89 16.11 -0.79
CA PRO A 113 2.56 17.33 -0.34
C PRO A 113 2.67 17.47 1.19
N ARG A 114 2.00 16.59 1.94
CA ARG A 114 2.05 16.52 3.40
C ARG A 114 2.50 15.13 3.83
N VAL A 115 3.39 15.06 4.81
CA VAL A 115 3.89 13.78 5.35
C VAL A 115 3.82 13.74 6.85
N LEU A 116 3.67 12.54 7.40
CA LEU A 116 3.67 12.26 8.83
C LEU A 116 4.95 12.82 9.49
N LYS A 117 4.81 13.35 10.70
CA LYS A 117 5.96 13.70 11.55
C LYS A 117 6.64 12.42 12.04
N ILE A 118 7.74 12.10 11.40
CA ILE A 118 8.63 10.97 11.73
C ILE A 118 10.05 11.50 11.98
N ASP A 119 10.90 10.71 12.60
CA ASP A 119 12.33 10.99 12.71
C ASP A 119 13.07 10.60 11.41
N ASP A 120 14.38 10.77 11.42
CA ASP A 120 15.18 10.53 10.20
C ASP A 120 15.26 9.05 9.82
N GLU A 121 15.05 8.13 10.78
CA GLU A 121 15.03 6.68 10.57
C GLU A 121 13.63 6.13 10.27
N GLY A 122 12.58 6.94 10.37
CA GLY A 122 11.21 6.58 10.00
C GLY A 122 10.28 6.23 11.15
N TYR A 123 10.67 6.53 12.40
CA TYR A 123 9.82 6.27 13.57
C TYR A 123 8.89 7.45 13.85
N PRO A 124 7.58 7.23 14.04
CA PRO A 124 6.63 8.30 14.33
C PRO A 124 6.93 9.04 15.65
N ARG A 125 6.85 10.39 15.60
CA ARG A 125 7.08 11.26 16.76
C ARG A 125 5.78 11.81 17.34
N GLN A 126 5.67 11.81 18.66
CA GLN A 126 4.57 12.50 19.37
C GLN A 126 4.92 13.97 19.61
N PRO A 127 3.91 14.89 19.61
CA PRO A 127 2.53 14.66 19.20
C PRO A 127 2.42 14.34 17.71
N TYR A 128 1.60 13.34 17.37
CA TYR A 128 1.38 12.95 15.97
C TYR A 128 0.81 14.10 15.15
N GLY A 129 1.12 14.13 13.89
CA GLY A 129 0.65 15.17 12.97
C GLY A 129 1.40 15.14 11.65
N LEU A 130 1.15 16.14 10.81
CA LEU A 130 1.76 16.28 9.50
C LEU A 130 2.74 17.45 9.43
N LYS A 131 3.67 17.37 8.51
CA LYS A 131 4.58 18.44 8.08
C LYS A 131 4.57 18.51 6.56
N ASP A 132 5.13 19.60 6.00
CA ASP A 132 5.31 19.69 4.55
C ASP A 132 6.26 18.60 4.05
N ASN A 133 5.96 18.08 2.85
CA ASN A 133 6.83 17.17 2.13
C ASN A 133 7.63 17.95 1.08
N PRO A 134 8.89 18.30 1.35
CA PRO A 134 9.69 19.04 0.39
C PRO A 134 10.11 18.20 -0.84
N TYR A 135 9.84 16.90 -0.80
CA TYR A 135 10.19 15.94 -1.86
C TYR A 135 9.00 15.45 -2.66
N SER A 136 7.76 15.89 -2.35
CA SER A 136 6.55 15.51 -3.09
C SER A 136 6.75 15.62 -4.61
N VAL A 137 6.19 14.69 -5.38
CA VAL A 137 6.24 14.73 -6.84
C VAL A 137 5.20 15.66 -7.48
N LEU A 138 4.49 16.46 -6.67
CA LEU A 138 3.48 17.41 -7.16
C LEU A 138 4.08 18.53 -8.03
N ASP A 139 5.38 18.76 -8.01
CA ASP A 139 6.08 19.61 -8.95
C ASP A 139 6.04 19.05 -10.39
N THR A 140 6.09 17.75 -10.55
CA THR A 140 6.21 17.02 -11.83
C THR A 140 4.87 16.48 -12.34
N THR A 141 4.00 15.98 -11.47
CA THR A 141 2.75 15.31 -11.82
C THR A 141 1.61 15.77 -10.91
N ASP A 142 0.36 15.76 -11.38
CA ASP A 142 -0.79 15.80 -10.48
C ASP A 142 -1.00 14.41 -9.87
N ILE A 143 -1.61 14.34 -8.68
CA ILE A 143 -1.69 13.08 -7.92
C ILE A 143 -3.12 12.85 -7.47
N VAL A 144 -3.64 11.64 -7.67
CA VAL A 144 -4.90 11.21 -7.06
C VAL A 144 -4.69 9.96 -6.20
N PHE A 145 -5.09 10.02 -4.95
CA PHE A 145 -5.17 8.90 -4.03
C PHE A 145 -6.60 8.38 -4.01
N VAL A 146 -6.77 7.11 -4.34
CA VAL A 146 -8.10 6.49 -4.42
C VAL A 146 -8.21 5.43 -3.32
N ASN A 147 -9.25 5.50 -2.53
CA ASN A 147 -9.59 4.47 -1.56
C ASN A 147 -10.49 3.42 -2.24
N PRO A 148 -10.05 2.17 -2.42
CA PRO A 148 -10.90 1.10 -2.91
C PRO A 148 -12.15 0.89 -2.06
N VAL A 149 -13.15 0.22 -2.60
CA VAL A 149 -14.44 -0.03 -1.93
C VAL A 149 -14.24 -0.57 -0.50
N ASN A 150 -14.99 -0.03 0.46
CA ASN A 150 -14.93 -0.29 1.91
C ASN A 150 -13.64 0.14 2.62
N THR A 151 -12.68 0.77 1.95
CA THR A 151 -11.49 1.35 2.60
C THR A 151 -11.64 2.87 2.75
N GLY A 152 -10.89 3.48 3.67
CA GLY A 152 -11.06 4.90 3.96
C GLY A 152 -12.52 5.25 4.21
N TYR A 153 -13.03 6.26 3.53
CA TYR A 153 -14.45 6.63 3.56
C TYR A 153 -15.29 5.95 2.46
N SER A 154 -14.69 5.16 1.57
CA SER A 154 -15.41 4.44 0.50
C SER A 154 -16.36 3.39 1.05
N ARG A 155 -17.53 3.24 0.44
CA ARG A 155 -18.58 2.31 0.90
C ARG A 155 -19.28 1.63 -0.27
N VAL A 156 -19.67 0.37 -0.06
CA VAL A 156 -20.71 -0.29 -0.85
C VAL A 156 -22.03 0.42 -0.58
N LEU A 157 -22.87 0.57 -1.57
CA LEU A 157 -24.17 1.21 -1.45
C LEU A 157 -25.31 0.18 -1.38
N PRO A 158 -26.45 0.52 -0.74
CA PRO A 158 -27.67 -0.25 -0.86
C PRO A 158 -28.16 -0.27 -2.31
N ASN A 159 -28.86 -1.34 -2.67
CA ASN A 159 -29.60 -1.40 -3.94
C ASN A 159 -30.79 -0.43 -3.96
N GLN A 160 -31.53 -0.40 -5.06
CA GLN A 160 -32.73 0.46 -5.23
C GLN A 160 -33.81 0.23 -4.16
N ASP A 161 -33.92 -0.99 -3.61
CA ASP A 161 -34.85 -1.29 -2.50
C ASP A 161 -34.31 -0.84 -1.12
N GLY A 162 -33.17 -0.17 -1.05
CA GLY A 162 -32.53 0.25 0.19
C GLY A 162 -31.86 -0.91 0.97
N LYS A 163 -31.69 -2.08 0.35
CA LYS A 163 -31.06 -3.27 0.96
C LYS A 163 -29.59 -3.36 0.59
N MET A 164 -28.75 -3.63 1.60
CA MET A 164 -27.34 -3.91 1.34
C MET A 164 -27.20 -5.22 0.55
N PRO A 165 -26.34 -5.27 -0.49
CA PRO A 165 -26.00 -6.51 -1.19
C PRO A 165 -25.48 -7.58 -0.23
N SER A 166 -25.77 -8.85 -0.50
CA SER A 166 -25.25 -9.96 0.29
C SER A 166 -23.71 -9.99 0.28
N LYS A 167 -23.08 -10.64 1.26
CA LYS A 167 -21.60 -10.78 1.28
C LYS A 167 -21.06 -11.45 0.00
N LYS A 168 -21.79 -12.43 -0.55
CA LYS A 168 -21.45 -13.08 -1.79
C LYS A 168 -21.51 -12.11 -2.97
N SER A 169 -22.57 -11.33 -3.09
CA SER A 169 -22.72 -10.31 -4.14
C SER A 169 -21.65 -9.22 -4.03
N GLN A 170 -21.31 -8.77 -2.81
CA GLN A 170 -20.21 -7.82 -2.60
C GLN A 170 -18.86 -8.40 -3.01
N GLN A 171 -18.61 -9.69 -2.73
CA GLN A 171 -17.40 -10.38 -3.16
C GLN A 171 -17.31 -10.45 -4.68
N GLU A 172 -18.38 -10.88 -5.34
CA GLU A 172 -18.42 -10.99 -6.80
C GLU A 172 -18.22 -9.65 -7.51
N GLN A 173 -18.70 -8.55 -6.91
CA GLN A 173 -18.61 -7.21 -7.49
C GLN A 173 -17.32 -6.46 -7.15
N PHE A 174 -16.73 -6.67 -5.94
CA PHE A 174 -15.68 -5.81 -5.43
C PHE A 174 -14.49 -6.54 -4.79
N PHE A 175 -14.67 -7.72 -4.18
CA PHE A 175 -13.68 -8.31 -3.27
C PHE A 175 -12.98 -9.54 -3.86
N GLY A 176 -12.26 -9.31 -4.91
CA GLY A 176 -11.42 -10.28 -5.61
C GLY A 176 -10.49 -9.58 -6.57
N VAL A 177 -9.43 -10.25 -7.04
CA VAL A 177 -8.44 -9.64 -7.92
C VAL A 177 -9.09 -9.08 -9.17
N ASN A 178 -9.89 -9.88 -9.87
CA ASN A 178 -10.52 -9.46 -11.12
C ASN A 178 -11.63 -8.42 -10.89
N ALA A 179 -12.43 -8.59 -9.83
CA ALA A 179 -13.48 -7.64 -9.47
C ALA A 179 -12.89 -6.27 -9.13
N ASP A 180 -11.83 -6.25 -8.32
CA ASP A 180 -11.11 -5.03 -7.91
C ASP A 180 -10.55 -4.25 -9.12
N ILE A 181 -9.91 -4.95 -10.04
CA ILE A 181 -9.37 -4.37 -11.27
C ILE A 181 -10.49 -3.80 -12.15
N LYS A 182 -11.56 -4.57 -12.36
CA LYS A 182 -12.66 -4.20 -13.25
C LYS A 182 -13.43 -2.97 -12.78
N TYR A 183 -13.86 -2.95 -11.50
CA TYR A 183 -14.63 -1.79 -11.03
C TYR A 183 -13.77 -0.53 -10.91
N LEU A 184 -12.47 -0.68 -10.53
CA LEU A 184 -11.57 0.47 -10.47
C LEU A 184 -11.26 1.04 -11.86
N ALA A 185 -11.14 0.20 -12.89
CA ALA A 185 -10.97 0.69 -14.26
C ALA A 185 -12.18 1.52 -14.73
N SER A 186 -13.40 1.06 -14.46
CA SER A 186 -14.64 1.80 -14.74
C SER A 186 -14.69 3.12 -13.97
N TRP A 187 -14.40 3.10 -12.67
CA TRP A 187 -14.36 4.29 -11.83
C TRP A 187 -13.32 5.31 -12.33
N LEU A 188 -12.11 4.84 -12.67
CA LEU A 188 -11.02 5.68 -13.20
C LEU A 188 -11.39 6.31 -14.54
N ASN A 189 -12.06 5.60 -15.43
CA ASN A 189 -12.54 6.17 -16.68
C ASN A 189 -13.47 7.37 -16.42
N THR A 190 -14.43 7.22 -15.53
CA THR A 190 -15.30 8.31 -15.11
C THR A 190 -14.51 9.46 -14.49
N PHE A 191 -13.59 9.17 -13.55
CA PHE A 191 -12.77 10.21 -12.90
C PHE A 191 -11.94 11.00 -13.88
N ILE A 192 -11.28 10.34 -14.81
CA ILE A 192 -10.41 10.95 -15.83
C ILE A 192 -11.22 11.85 -16.75
N ASN A 193 -12.40 11.39 -17.19
CA ASN A 193 -13.29 12.18 -18.05
C ASN A 193 -13.87 13.40 -17.32
N ARG A 194 -14.36 13.24 -16.09
CA ARG A 194 -14.89 14.33 -15.25
C ARG A 194 -13.85 15.43 -14.98
N ASN A 195 -12.58 15.04 -14.88
CA ASN A 195 -11.49 15.98 -14.60
C ASN A 195 -10.74 16.49 -15.85
N GLY A 196 -11.21 16.15 -17.06
CA GLY A 196 -10.60 16.58 -18.31
C GLY A 196 -9.17 16.07 -18.52
N ARG A 197 -8.86 14.84 -18.02
CA ARG A 197 -7.51 14.27 -18.05
C ARG A 197 -7.33 13.18 -19.11
N SER A 198 -8.25 13.07 -20.06
CA SER A 198 -8.22 12.02 -21.09
C SER A 198 -6.95 12.06 -21.94
N LEU A 199 -6.44 13.24 -22.27
CA LEU A 199 -5.22 13.43 -23.07
C LEU A 199 -3.93 13.45 -22.24
N SER A 200 -4.00 13.55 -20.91
CA SER A 200 -2.83 13.58 -20.04
C SER A 200 -2.06 12.27 -20.05
N PRO A 201 -0.71 12.28 -19.98
CA PRO A 201 0.07 11.09 -19.68
C PRO A 201 -0.34 10.52 -18.33
N LYS A 202 -0.48 9.20 -18.22
CA LYS A 202 -1.03 8.52 -17.05
C LYS A 202 -0.05 7.51 -16.48
N PHE A 203 0.06 7.54 -15.15
CA PHE A 203 0.92 6.66 -14.37
C PHE A 203 0.11 6.02 -13.26
N LEU A 204 0.33 4.74 -13.02
CA LEU A 204 -0.20 4.01 -11.87
C LEU A 204 0.92 3.73 -10.88
N ILE A 205 0.64 3.89 -9.60
CA ILE A 205 1.55 3.47 -8.53
C ILE A 205 0.77 2.69 -7.48
N GLY A 206 1.28 1.51 -7.12
CA GLY A 206 0.68 0.64 -6.13
C GLY A 206 1.69 0.09 -5.15
N GLU A 207 1.31 -0.05 -3.87
CA GLU A 207 2.13 -0.64 -2.83
C GLU A 207 1.55 -1.98 -2.36
N SER A 208 2.42 -2.98 -2.11
CA SER A 208 2.01 -4.28 -1.60
C SER A 208 1.00 -4.97 -2.53
N TYR A 209 -0.17 -5.41 -2.04
CA TYR A 209 -1.26 -5.87 -2.93
C TYR A 209 -1.66 -4.81 -3.98
N GLY A 210 -1.45 -3.53 -3.71
CA GLY A 210 -1.64 -2.47 -4.71
C GLY A 210 -0.84 -2.70 -6.00
N THR A 211 0.28 -3.43 -5.95
CA THR A 211 1.06 -3.81 -7.14
C THR A 211 0.32 -4.82 -8.02
N THR A 212 -0.35 -5.79 -7.40
CA THR A 212 -1.29 -6.70 -8.10
C THR A 212 -2.39 -5.90 -8.78
N ARG A 213 -2.97 -4.92 -8.08
CA ARG A 213 -4.01 -4.03 -8.59
C ARG A 213 -3.55 -3.24 -9.81
N VAL A 214 -2.42 -2.50 -9.70
CA VAL A 214 -1.96 -1.62 -10.79
C VAL A 214 -1.41 -2.41 -11.98
N ALA A 215 -0.85 -3.59 -11.76
CA ALA A 215 -0.43 -4.49 -12.83
C ALA A 215 -1.63 -4.97 -13.69
N GLY A 216 -2.71 -5.39 -13.04
CA GLY A 216 -3.95 -5.77 -13.74
C GLY A 216 -4.68 -4.57 -14.35
N LEU A 217 -4.72 -3.43 -13.64
CA LEU A 217 -5.30 -2.20 -14.17
C LEU A 217 -4.61 -1.70 -15.43
N ALA A 218 -3.30 -1.89 -15.57
CA ALA A 218 -2.60 -1.49 -16.79
C ALA A 218 -3.16 -2.17 -18.04
N HIS A 219 -3.46 -3.45 -17.93
CA HIS A 219 -4.08 -4.20 -19.03
C HIS A 219 -5.56 -3.86 -19.21
N GLU A 220 -6.32 -3.79 -18.13
CA GLU A 220 -7.77 -3.51 -18.16
C GLU A 220 -8.08 -2.13 -18.75
N LEU A 221 -7.34 -1.08 -18.31
CA LEU A 221 -7.50 0.27 -18.83
C LEU A 221 -7.16 0.35 -20.32
N GLN A 222 -6.12 -0.33 -20.75
CA GLN A 222 -5.69 -0.31 -22.15
C GLN A 222 -6.64 -1.06 -23.07
N ASN A 223 -7.13 -2.24 -22.68
CA ASN A 223 -7.87 -3.12 -23.58
C ASN A 223 -9.39 -2.95 -23.49
N ASN A 224 -9.92 -2.45 -22.34
CA ASN A 224 -11.36 -2.31 -22.12
C ASN A 224 -11.82 -0.86 -21.96
N GLN A 225 -10.89 0.07 -21.63
CA GLN A 225 -11.18 1.50 -21.52
C GLN A 225 -10.45 2.33 -22.58
N TRP A 226 -9.68 1.69 -23.48
CA TRP A 226 -8.93 2.31 -24.58
C TRP A 226 -8.01 3.43 -24.12
N MET A 227 -7.38 3.23 -22.97
CA MET A 227 -6.58 4.22 -22.27
C MET A 227 -5.13 3.74 -22.13
N TYR A 228 -4.20 4.35 -22.86
CA TYR A 228 -2.78 4.09 -22.71
C TYR A 228 -2.22 4.68 -21.43
N LEU A 229 -1.28 3.96 -20.83
CA LEU A 229 -0.46 4.40 -19.71
C LEU A 229 0.97 4.64 -20.17
N ASN A 230 1.67 5.52 -19.46
CA ASN A 230 3.10 5.79 -19.66
C ASN A 230 3.97 5.02 -18.66
N GLY A 231 3.45 4.73 -17.47
CA GLY A 231 4.23 3.99 -16.48
C GLY A 231 3.42 3.33 -15.40
N VAL A 232 4.00 2.24 -14.85
CA VAL A 232 3.51 1.52 -13.68
C VAL A 232 4.65 1.42 -12.68
N VAL A 233 4.39 1.84 -11.43
CA VAL A 233 5.33 1.74 -10.32
C VAL A 233 4.84 0.73 -9.31
N LEU A 234 5.67 -0.26 -9.03
CA LEU A 234 5.40 -1.37 -8.13
C LEU A 234 6.22 -1.18 -6.85
N VAL A 235 5.60 -0.69 -5.79
CA VAL A 235 6.24 -0.45 -4.49
C VAL A 235 6.07 -1.69 -3.61
N SER A 236 7.19 -2.25 -3.15
CA SER A 236 7.21 -3.47 -2.32
C SER A 236 6.29 -4.57 -2.87
N PRO A 237 6.57 -5.07 -4.10
CA PRO A 237 5.61 -5.83 -4.88
C PRO A 237 5.32 -7.21 -4.33
N THR A 238 4.06 -7.64 -4.46
CA THR A 238 3.66 -9.04 -4.38
C THR A 238 4.26 -9.84 -5.52
N ASN A 239 3.99 -11.16 -5.58
CA ASN A 239 4.48 -12.01 -6.68
C ASN A 239 3.84 -11.69 -8.05
N ILE A 240 2.80 -10.88 -8.10
CA ILE A 240 2.04 -10.51 -9.32
C ILE A 240 1.67 -11.70 -10.24
N GLY A 241 1.55 -12.90 -9.67
CA GLY A 241 1.27 -14.14 -10.40
C GLY A 241 2.51 -14.86 -10.98
N ILE A 242 3.71 -14.33 -10.80
CA ILE A 242 4.96 -15.00 -11.15
C ILE A 242 5.25 -16.07 -10.09
N LYS A 243 5.33 -17.33 -10.54
CA LYS A 243 5.50 -18.48 -9.62
C LYS A 243 6.91 -18.52 -9.03
N ARG A 244 6.97 -18.72 -7.70
CA ARG A 244 8.18 -18.88 -6.91
C ARG A 244 7.91 -19.88 -5.81
N GLU A 245 7.81 -21.15 -6.16
CA GLU A 245 7.50 -22.23 -5.24
C GLU A 245 8.74 -23.07 -4.95
N GLY A 246 8.78 -23.70 -3.78
CA GLY A 246 9.86 -24.60 -3.37
C GLY A 246 11.21 -23.91 -3.25
N PRO A 247 12.29 -24.47 -3.82
CA PRO A 247 13.66 -23.98 -3.67
C PRO A 247 13.86 -22.50 -4.00
N VAL A 248 13.12 -21.97 -4.98
CA VAL A 248 13.23 -20.55 -5.39
C VAL A 248 12.72 -19.62 -4.30
N ASP A 249 11.55 -19.92 -3.72
CA ASP A 249 10.98 -19.10 -2.65
C ASP A 249 11.88 -19.10 -1.40
N VAL A 250 12.49 -20.26 -1.08
CA VAL A 250 13.43 -20.39 0.03
C VAL A 250 14.70 -19.60 -0.22
N ALA A 251 15.31 -19.79 -1.39
CA ALA A 251 16.58 -19.14 -1.75
C ALA A 251 16.46 -17.61 -1.73
N ASN A 252 15.38 -17.07 -2.30
CA ASN A 252 15.18 -15.63 -2.42
C ASN A 252 15.04 -14.89 -1.09
N ARG A 253 14.86 -15.59 0.04
CA ARG A 253 14.82 -14.98 1.37
C ARG A 253 16.21 -14.62 1.91
N LEU A 254 17.27 -15.28 1.46
CA LEU A 254 18.62 -15.11 2.02
C LEU A 254 19.17 -13.69 1.89
N PRO A 255 19.04 -12.98 0.76
CA PRO A 255 19.47 -11.59 0.66
C PRO A 255 18.76 -10.64 1.65
N TYR A 256 17.47 -10.85 1.90
CA TYR A 256 16.72 -10.12 2.93
C TYR A 256 17.25 -10.45 4.35
N TYR A 257 17.55 -11.72 4.66
CA TYR A 257 18.14 -12.10 5.94
C TYR A 257 19.49 -11.41 6.14
N ALA A 258 20.31 -11.36 5.10
CA ALA A 258 21.61 -10.68 5.15
C ALA A 258 21.47 -9.18 5.39
N ALA A 259 20.54 -8.52 4.71
CA ALA A 259 20.26 -7.10 4.93
C ALA A 259 19.85 -6.82 6.37
N THR A 260 18.93 -7.63 6.90
CA THR A 260 18.43 -7.48 8.27
C THR A 260 19.52 -7.76 9.30
N ALA A 261 20.29 -8.83 9.14
CA ALA A 261 21.40 -9.16 10.02
C ALA A 261 22.51 -8.09 9.99
N TRP A 262 22.79 -7.50 8.81
CA TRP A 262 23.70 -6.37 8.67
C TRP A 262 23.23 -5.14 9.49
N TYR A 263 21.95 -4.80 9.41
CA TYR A 263 21.37 -3.67 10.16
C TYR A 263 21.50 -3.87 11.67
N HIS A 264 21.21 -5.08 12.16
CA HIS A 264 21.27 -5.41 13.59
C HIS A 264 22.67 -5.81 14.07
N LYS A 265 23.70 -5.63 13.23
CA LYS A 265 25.10 -5.94 13.57
C LYS A 265 25.33 -7.41 13.99
N ALA A 266 24.55 -8.30 13.39
CA ALA A 266 24.59 -9.75 13.66
C ALA A 266 25.42 -10.55 12.65
N LEU A 267 25.99 -9.90 11.62
CA LEU A 267 26.86 -10.58 10.67
C LEU A 267 28.27 -10.81 11.23
N HIS A 268 28.97 -11.74 10.60
CA HIS A 268 30.40 -11.93 10.86
C HIS A 268 31.21 -10.65 10.62
N PRO A 269 32.25 -10.32 11.41
CA PRO A 269 32.95 -9.02 11.38
C PRO A 269 33.42 -8.57 10.01
N ASP A 270 33.92 -9.47 9.15
CA ASP A 270 34.41 -9.13 7.81
C ASP A 270 33.30 -8.73 6.82
N LEU A 271 32.05 -9.19 7.04
CA LEU A 271 30.87 -8.71 6.30
C LEU A 271 30.30 -7.44 6.93
N GLN A 272 30.32 -7.36 8.27
CA GLN A 272 29.75 -6.24 9.00
C GLN A 272 30.48 -4.92 8.72
N THR A 273 31.77 -4.96 8.34
CA THR A 273 32.58 -3.78 8.01
C THR A 273 32.38 -3.27 6.58
N LYS A 274 31.76 -4.08 5.71
CA LYS A 274 31.44 -3.70 4.32
C LYS A 274 30.19 -2.81 4.25
N ASP A 275 30.06 -2.04 3.18
CA ASP A 275 28.77 -1.38 2.87
C ASP A 275 27.68 -2.43 2.61
N LEU A 276 26.44 -2.09 2.96
CA LEU A 276 25.30 -3.00 2.77
C LEU A 276 25.19 -3.50 1.32
N LEU A 277 25.38 -2.62 0.32
CA LEU A 277 25.19 -2.99 -1.08
C LEU A 277 26.29 -3.98 -1.55
N GLU A 278 27.51 -3.87 -1.05
CA GLU A 278 28.58 -4.83 -1.32
C GLU A 278 28.26 -6.21 -0.73
N VAL A 279 27.71 -6.23 0.48
CA VAL A 279 27.25 -7.48 1.11
C VAL A 279 26.11 -8.10 0.31
N LEU A 280 25.14 -7.29 -0.11
CA LEU A 280 23.99 -7.80 -0.86
C LEU A 280 24.39 -8.35 -2.23
N GLU A 281 25.31 -7.73 -2.93
CA GLU A 281 25.85 -8.23 -4.21
C GLU A 281 26.48 -9.62 -4.05
N GLU A 282 27.33 -9.81 -3.02
CA GLU A 282 27.94 -11.10 -2.70
C GLU A 282 26.87 -12.17 -2.37
N VAL A 283 25.85 -11.81 -1.57
CA VAL A 283 24.81 -12.74 -1.14
C VAL A 283 23.85 -13.09 -2.26
N GLU A 284 23.46 -12.12 -3.10
CA GLU A 284 22.60 -12.34 -4.27
C GLU A 284 23.25 -13.32 -5.26
N GLN A 285 24.55 -13.13 -5.55
CA GLN A 285 25.30 -14.05 -6.39
C GLN A 285 25.36 -15.45 -5.78
N TYR A 286 25.72 -15.55 -4.48
CA TYR A 286 25.74 -16.84 -3.78
C TYR A 286 24.36 -17.52 -3.80
N THR A 287 23.29 -16.76 -3.65
CA THR A 287 21.92 -17.25 -3.66
C THR A 287 21.59 -17.96 -4.98
N LEU A 288 21.93 -17.35 -6.11
CA LEU A 288 21.65 -17.90 -7.44
C LEU A 288 22.60 -19.05 -7.82
N ASP A 289 23.89 -18.90 -7.52
CA ASP A 289 24.94 -19.80 -8.04
C ASP A 289 25.14 -21.04 -7.16
N ARG A 290 24.78 -20.98 -5.88
CA ARG A 290 25.09 -22.03 -4.91
C ARG A 290 23.90 -22.46 -4.06
N TYR A 291 23.19 -21.52 -3.45
CA TYR A 291 22.14 -21.88 -2.48
C TYR A 291 20.91 -22.47 -3.19
N LEU A 292 20.43 -21.84 -4.24
CA LEU A 292 19.31 -22.36 -5.03
C LEU A 292 19.60 -23.75 -5.65
N PRO A 293 20.76 -24.01 -6.30
CA PRO A 293 21.12 -25.35 -6.78
C PRO A 293 21.22 -26.38 -5.65
N ALA A 294 21.72 -26.02 -4.47
CA ALA A 294 21.79 -26.92 -3.34
C ALA A 294 20.40 -27.31 -2.82
N LEU A 295 19.51 -26.34 -2.68
CA LEU A 295 18.10 -26.58 -2.29
C LEU A 295 17.36 -27.46 -3.30
N ALA A 296 17.64 -27.29 -4.60
CA ALA A 296 17.01 -28.10 -5.65
C ALA A 296 17.38 -29.59 -5.59
N LYS A 297 18.52 -29.95 -4.97
CA LYS A 297 18.94 -31.35 -4.79
C LYS A 297 18.13 -32.07 -3.71
N GLY A 298 17.50 -31.32 -2.76
CA GLY A 298 16.77 -31.90 -1.65
C GLY A 298 17.60 -32.95 -0.89
N ALA A 299 17.08 -34.16 -0.69
CA ALA A 299 17.78 -35.24 -0.02
C ALA A 299 18.99 -35.84 -0.78
N MET A 300 19.18 -35.45 -2.04
CA MET A 300 20.30 -35.87 -2.89
C MET A 300 21.57 -35.03 -2.70
N ILE A 301 21.53 -33.98 -1.89
CA ILE A 301 22.70 -33.17 -1.56
C ILE A 301 23.71 -34.02 -0.79
N SER A 302 25.01 -33.96 -1.13
CA SER A 302 26.05 -34.65 -0.38
C SER A 302 26.26 -34.00 1.01
N GLU A 303 26.64 -34.78 2.01
CA GLU A 303 26.91 -34.25 3.35
C GLU A 303 27.96 -33.14 3.35
N ALA A 304 29.02 -33.28 2.56
CA ALA A 304 30.07 -32.28 2.45
C ALA A 304 29.54 -30.95 1.85
N GLU A 305 28.71 -31.02 0.82
CA GLU A 305 28.06 -29.85 0.24
C GLU A 305 27.05 -29.23 1.21
N LYS A 306 26.22 -30.03 1.86
CA LYS A 306 25.25 -29.57 2.85
C LYS A 306 25.94 -28.83 4.01
N LEU A 307 27.02 -29.37 4.57
CA LEU A 307 27.80 -28.66 5.59
C LEU A 307 28.38 -27.32 5.10
N SER A 308 28.92 -27.31 3.88
CA SER A 308 29.43 -26.07 3.27
C SER A 308 28.33 -25.01 3.11
N VAL A 309 27.12 -25.40 2.67
CA VAL A 309 25.97 -24.49 2.53
C VAL A 309 25.47 -24.02 3.88
N ILE A 310 25.38 -24.91 4.90
CA ILE A 310 24.99 -24.52 6.27
C ILE A 310 25.90 -23.40 6.78
N LYS A 311 27.24 -23.56 6.66
CA LYS A 311 28.21 -22.54 7.09
C LYS A 311 28.02 -21.20 6.39
N LYS A 312 27.78 -21.23 5.08
CA LYS A 312 27.60 -20.02 4.28
C LYS A 312 26.26 -19.32 4.58
N VAL A 313 25.16 -20.07 4.69
CA VAL A 313 23.85 -19.51 5.04
C VAL A 313 23.87 -18.92 6.45
N ALA A 314 24.48 -19.60 7.43
CA ALA A 314 24.68 -19.08 8.79
C ALA A 314 25.47 -17.76 8.77
N ARG A 315 26.59 -17.72 8.04
CA ARG A 315 27.42 -16.53 7.88
C ARG A 315 26.67 -15.32 7.31
N TYR A 316 25.79 -15.55 6.31
CA TYR A 316 25.05 -14.47 5.64
C TYR A 316 23.77 -14.06 6.37
N SER A 317 23.16 -14.99 7.11
CA SER A 317 21.90 -14.71 7.83
C SER A 317 22.09 -14.22 9.27
N GLY A 318 23.31 -14.30 9.82
CA GLY A 318 23.56 -14.02 11.23
C GLY A 318 23.03 -15.10 12.19
N LEU A 319 22.54 -16.22 11.67
CA LEU A 319 22.02 -17.33 12.46
C LEU A 319 23.11 -18.36 12.77
N SER A 320 22.90 -19.19 13.80
CA SER A 320 23.84 -20.27 14.11
C SER A 320 23.79 -21.40 13.06
N GLU A 321 24.92 -22.04 12.78
CA GLU A 321 24.99 -23.25 11.93
C GLU A 321 24.01 -24.34 12.41
N LYS A 322 23.87 -24.48 13.72
CA LYS A 322 22.92 -25.43 14.34
C LYS A 322 21.47 -25.12 13.93
N PHE A 323 21.07 -23.85 13.98
CA PHE A 323 19.72 -23.46 13.62
C PHE A 323 19.44 -23.66 12.13
N VAL A 324 20.40 -23.31 11.27
CA VAL A 324 20.32 -23.53 9.81
C VAL A 324 20.20 -25.03 9.50
N ALA A 325 21.02 -25.88 10.18
CA ALA A 325 20.98 -27.35 10.04
C ALA A 325 19.62 -27.93 10.47
N GLN A 326 19.11 -27.49 11.62
CA GLN A 326 17.83 -27.96 12.17
C GLN A 326 16.63 -27.60 11.30
N ASN A 327 16.73 -26.54 10.50
CA ASN A 327 15.73 -26.13 9.51
C ASN A 327 15.97 -26.76 8.13
N ASN A 328 16.92 -27.70 7.98
CA ASN A 328 17.25 -28.36 6.71
C ASN A 328 17.48 -27.36 5.56
N LEU A 329 18.13 -26.25 5.83
CA LEU A 329 18.38 -25.13 4.90
C LEU A 329 17.14 -24.31 4.53
N ASP A 330 15.91 -24.71 4.85
CA ASP A 330 14.68 -23.97 4.63
C ASP A 330 14.27 -23.21 5.89
N ILE A 331 14.77 -22.01 6.08
CA ILE A 331 14.46 -21.17 7.24
C ILE A 331 13.17 -20.39 6.95
N PRO A 332 12.07 -20.63 7.69
CA PRO A 332 10.87 -19.82 7.59
C PRO A 332 11.13 -18.38 8.01
N THR A 333 10.59 -17.42 7.29
CA THR A 333 10.78 -15.99 7.60
C THR A 333 10.32 -15.64 9.03
N SER A 334 9.21 -16.24 9.48
CA SER A 334 8.73 -16.04 10.87
C SER A 334 9.71 -16.55 11.93
N ALA A 335 10.39 -17.67 11.66
CA ALA A 335 11.41 -18.21 12.55
C ALA A 335 12.65 -17.30 12.56
N PHE A 336 13.05 -16.75 11.42
CA PHE A 336 14.13 -15.77 11.33
C PHE A 336 13.84 -14.52 12.17
N TRP A 337 12.63 -13.94 12.10
CA TRP A 337 12.25 -12.76 12.90
C TRP A 337 12.33 -13.03 14.41
N LYS A 338 12.13 -14.27 14.80
CA LYS A 338 12.17 -14.69 16.20
C LYS A 338 13.56 -15.05 16.68
N GLU A 339 14.41 -15.58 15.77
CA GLU A 339 15.72 -16.17 16.12
C GLU A 339 16.84 -15.15 16.16
N LEU A 340 16.90 -14.20 15.21
CA LEU A 340 18.08 -13.34 15.01
C LEU A 340 18.53 -12.60 16.28
N LEU A 341 17.58 -12.09 17.07
CA LEU A 341 17.86 -11.37 18.32
C LEU A 341 17.33 -12.07 19.57
N ARG A 342 17.19 -13.39 19.50
CA ARG A 342 16.65 -14.21 20.60
C ARG A 342 17.41 -14.03 21.92
N ASP A 343 18.73 -13.95 21.85
CA ASP A 343 19.59 -13.78 23.04
C ASP A 343 19.40 -12.39 23.71
N GLN A 344 18.82 -11.43 22.98
CA GLN A 344 18.43 -10.13 23.50
C GLN A 344 16.95 -10.10 23.93
N GLU A 345 16.23 -11.21 23.83
CA GLU A 345 14.79 -11.34 24.09
C GLU A 345 13.92 -10.43 23.22
N LEU A 346 14.41 -10.07 22.02
CA LEU A 346 13.74 -9.19 21.06
C LEU A 346 13.28 -9.95 19.83
N THR A 347 12.23 -9.46 19.19
CA THR A 347 11.73 -9.93 17.90
C THR A 347 11.73 -8.82 16.86
N LEU A 348 11.75 -9.19 15.58
CA LEU A 348 11.81 -8.26 14.47
C LEU A 348 10.42 -7.99 13.89
N GLY A 349 10.21 -6.78 13.37
CA GLY A 349 9.05 -6.43 12.58
C GLY A 349 9.00 -7.19 11.24
N ARG A 350 7.80 -7.53 10.81
CA ARG A 350 7.56 -8.24 9.55
C ARG A 350 7.64 -7.30 8.33
N LEU A 351 6.99 -6.14 8.42
CA LEU A 351 6.96 -5.15 7.34
C LEU A 351 8.21 -4.26 7.33
N ASP A 352 8.87 -4.16 8.47
CA ASP A 352 10.15 -3.46 8.59
C ASP A 352 10.95 -4.10 9.73
N SER A 353 11.94 -4.90 9.37
CA SER A 353 12.73 -5.64 10.35
C SER A 353 13.69 -4.78 11.18
N ARG A 354 13.73 -3.46 10.97
CA ARG A 354 14.40 -2.51 11.85
C ARG A 354 13.61 -2.27 13.15
N TYR A 355 12.27 -2.43 13.12
CA TYR A 355 11.42 -2.32 14.30
C TYR A 355 11.56 -3.55 15.18
N LEU A 356 11.58 -3.32 16.49
CA LEU A 356 11.77 -4.35 17.50
C LEU A 356 10.51 -4.51 18.36
N GLY A 357 10.21 -5.75 18.71
CA GLY A 357 9.11 -6.12 19.57
C GLY A 357 9.57 -6.94 20.77
N ILE A 358 8.72 -6.97 21.80
CA ILE A 358 8.89 -7.77 23.00
C ILE A 358 7.75 -8.78 23.07
N ASP A 359 8.07 -10.06 22.94
CA ASP A 359 7.11 -11.15 23.04
C ASP A 359 6.97 -11.64 24.49
N LYS A 360 5.87 -12.32 24.78
CA LYS A 360 5.66 -12.98 26.07
C LYS A 360 6.77 -13.99 26.40
N ARG A 361 7.36 -14.62 25.39
CA ARG A 361 8.42 -15.62 25.52
C ARG A 361 9.46 -15.44 24.44
N ALA A 362 10.73 -15.50 24.79
CA ALA A 362 11.82 -15.54 23.81
C ALA A 362 11.78 -16.81 22.95
N ALA A 363 11.34 -17.95 23.49
CA ALA A 363 11.12 -19.19 22.76
C ALA A 363 9.95 -19.11 21.78
N GLY A 364 9.91 -20.01 20.78
CA GLY A 364 8.88 -20.09 19.77
C GLY A 364 9.40 -19.75 18.37
N GLU A 365 8.52 -19.88 17.36
CA GLU A 365 8.86 -19.73 15.95
C GLU A 365 8.20 -18.49 15.30
N ARG A 366 7.36 -17.77 16.03
CA ARG A 366 6.61 -16.62 15.50
C ARG A 366 6.53 -15.50 16.54
N PRO A 367 6.67 -14.24 16.10
CA PRO A 367 6.36 -13.09 16.93
C PRO A 367 4.89 -13.07 17.37
N ASP A 368 4.61 -12.52 18.56
CA ASP A 368 3.25 -12.37 19.08
C ASP A 368 2.46 -11.26 18.34
N TYR A 369 3.15 -10.26 17.81
CA TYR A 369 2.57 -9.12 17.09
C TYR A 369 3.58 -8.49 16.13
N TRP A 370 3.12 -7.49 15.38
CA TRP A 370 3.94 -6.71 14.44
C TRP A 370 4.20 -5.31 15.01
N PRO A 371 5.39 -5.05 15.57
CA PRO A 371 5.70 -3.79 16.27
C PRO A 371 5.58 -2.57 15.38
N GLU A 372 6.04 -2.66 14.13
CA GLU A 372 5.94 -1.59 13.16
C GLU A 372 4.48 -1.23 12.85
N LEU A 373 3.63 -2.23 12.58
CA LEU A 373 2.23 -2.00 12.24
C LEU A 373 1.45 -1.35 13.40
N THR A 374 1.74 -1.77 14.63
CA THR A 374 1.16 -1.14 15.83
C THR A 374 1.55 0.33 15.90
N SER A 375 2.83 0.66 15.76
CA SER A 375 3.35 2.03 15.76
C SER A 375 2.69 2.88 14.66
N TRP A 376 2.63 2.35 13.45
CA TRP A 376 2.06 3.07 12.30
C TRP A 376 0.57 3.33 12.43
N LEU A 377 -0.23 2.36 12.85
CA LEU A 377 -1.68 2.55 13.03
C LEU A 377 -2.00 3.65 14.02
N HIS A 378 -1.27 3.72 15.14
CA HIS A 378 -1.48 4.74 16.18
C HIS A 378 -1.05 6.15 15.75
N SER A 379 -0.16 6.28 14.77
CA SER A 379 0.31 7.57 14.26
C SER A 379 -0.44 8.04 13.01
N PHE A 380 -0.65 7.16 12.03
CA PHE A 380 -1.33 7.50 10.78
C PHE A 380 -2.82 7.76 10.96
N THR A 381 -3.51 6.99 11.80
CA THR A 381 -4.96 7.15 11.98
C THR A 381 -5.35 8.53 12.50
N PRO A 382 -4.78 9.06 13.61
CA PRO A 382 -5.10 10.42 14.03
C PRO A 382 -4.63 11.47 13.03
N ALA A 383 -3.47 11.27 12.38
CA ALA A 383 -2.94 12.23 11.43
C ALA A 383 -3.84 12.40 10.19
N ILE A 384 -4.32 11.30 9.59
CA ILE A 384 -5.19 11.38 8.40
C ILE A 384 -6.56 11.95 8.74
N ASN A 385 -7.16 11.61 9.90
CA ASN A 385 -8.42 12.17 10.33
C ASN A 385 -8.33 13.69 10.59
N HIS A 386 -7.23 14.12 11.23
CA HIS A 386 -6.95 15.55 11.43
C HIS A 386 -6.78 16.26 10.08
N TYR A 387 -6.02 15.66 9.16
CA TYR A 387 -5.74 16.23 7.83
C TYR A 387 -7.02 16.49 7.04
N PHE A 388 -7.88 15.48 6.92
CA PHE A 388 -9.14 15.66 6.21
C PHE A 388 -10.02 16.73 6.84
N ARG A 389 -10.17 16.71 8.17
CA ARG A 389 -11.12 17.57 8.85
C ARG A 389 -10.63 19.00 9.00
N GLN A 390 -9.34 19.21 9.27
CA GLN A 390 -8.78 20.53 9.59
C GLN A 390 -8.08 21.23 8.43
N GLU A 391 -7.38 20.47 7.58
CA GLU A 391 -6.62 21.06 6.48
C GLU A 391 -7.39 21.02 5.14
N LEU A 392 -8.15 19.95 4.88
CA LEU A 392 -8.91 19.77 3.65
C LEU A 392 -10.41 20.12 3.78
N ASP A 393 -10.86 20.54 4.96
CA ASP A 393 -12.26 20.89 5.29
C ASP A 393 -13.29 19.80 4.92
N TYR A 394 -12.85 18.55 4.80
CA TYR A 394 -13.72 17.41 4.52
C TYR A 394 -14.29 16.84 5.82
N LYS A 395 -15.52 17.26 6.15
CA LYS A 395 -16.23 16.93 7.39
C LYS A 395 -17.20 15.78 7.14
N THR A 396 -16.97 14.67 7.79
CA THR A 396 -17.86 13.48 7.77
C THR A 396 -17.82 12.79 9.13
N ASP A 397 -18.92 12.13 9.47
CA ASP A 397 -19.00 11.26 10.66
C ASP A 397 -18.79 9.78 10.32
N LEU A 398 -18.50 9.48 9.04
CA LEU A 398 -18.06 8.14 8.65
C LEU A 398 -16.73 7.79 9.29
N LYS A 399 -16.60 6.56 9.79
CA LYS A 399 -15.32 6.04 10.25
C LYS A 399 -14.37 5.88 9.05
N TYR A 400 -13.16 6.42 9.17
CA TYR A 400 -12.08 6.14 8.23
C TYR A 400 -11.55 4.71 8.46
N ASN A 401 -11.79 3.82 7.51
CA ASN A 401 -11.32 2.44 7.59
C ASN A 401 -9.86 2.35 7.11
N MET A 402 -8.91 2.35 8.05
CA MET A 402 -7.49 2.09 7.74
C MET A 402 -7.35 0.73 7.03
N PHE A 403 -8.04 -0.28 7.56
CA PHE A 403 -8.29 -1.55 6.91
C PHE A 403 -9.80 -1.81 6.88
N GLY A 404 -10.34 -2.03 5.69
CA GLY A 404 -11.76 -2.24 5.45
C GLY A 404 -12.20 -3.70 5.47
N PRO A 405 -13.51 -3.96 5.68
CA PRO A 405 -14.09 -5.31 5.64
C PRO A 405 -14.27 -5.76 4.19
N VAL A 406 -13.23 -6.33 3.60
CA VAL A 406 -13.19 -6.82 2.21
C VAL A 406 -13.09 -8.35 2.12
N ARG A 407 -13.36 -9.06 3.21
CA ARG A 407 -13.28 -10.53 3.24
C ARG A 407 -14.67 -11.18 3.15
N PRO A 408 -14.81 -12.36 2.51
CA PRO A 408 -13.77 -13.12 1.84
C PRO A 408 -13.25 -12.43 0.56
N TRP A 409 -11.96 -12.64 0.22
CA TRP A 409 -11.31 -12.09 -0.97
C TRP A 409 -11.04 -13.19 -1.97
N ASP A 410 -11.52 -13.04 -3.20
CA ASP A 410 -11.26 -13.99 -4.27
C ASP A 410 -9.86 -13.75 -4.89
N ARG A 411 -9.04 -14.80 -4.92
CA ARG A 411 -7.68 -14.81 -5.47
C ARG A 411 -7.56 -15.63 -6.75
N THR A 412 -8.64 -16.12 -7.30
CA THR A 412 -8.63 -16.84 -8.58
C THR A 412 -8.15 -15.92 -9.70
N ASN A 413 -7.46 -16.49 -10.70
CA ASN A 413 -6.93 -15.77 -11.86
C ASN A 413 -6.00 -14.58 -11.51
N ASN A 414 -5.15 -14.75 -10.53
CA ASN A 414 -4.18 -13.73 -10.10
C ASN A 414 -2.94 -13.67 -11.02
N ASN A 415 -3.11 -13.76 -12.34
CA ASN A 415 -2.00 -13.73 -13.30
C ASN A 415 -1.78 -12.32 -13.88
N VAL A 416 -1.69 -11.34 -13.00
CA VAL A 416 -1.57 -9.92 -13.39
C VAL A 416 -0.19 -9.55 -13.94
N GLY A 417 0.84 -10.34 -13.68
CA GLY A 417 2.16 -10.16 -14.29
C GLY A 417 2.11 -10.39 -15.79
N GLU A 418 1.45 -11.45 -16.25
CA GLU A 418 1.25 -11.68 -17.68
C GLU A 418 0.37 -10.59 -18.33
N GLN A 419 -0.64 -10.11 -17.62
CA GLN A 419 -1.45 -8.98 -18.07
C GLN A 419 -0.60 -7.71 -18.23
N LEU A 420 0.29 -7.41 -17.26
CA LEU A 420 1.22 -6.28 -17.35
C LEU A 420 2.21 -6.44 -18.51
N ARG A 421 2.76 -7.65 -18.70
CA ARG A 421 3.63 -7.97 -19.84
C ARG A 421 2.93 -7.73 -21.18
N LEU A 422 1.67 -8.17 -21.31
CA LEU A 422 0.87 -7.96 -22.52
C LEU A 422 0.60 -6.47 -22.74
N ALA A 423 0.25 -5.72 -21.70
CA ALA A 423 0.07 -4.26 -21.80
C ALA A 423 1.35 -3.57 -22.28
N MET A 424 2.52 -3.96 -21.77
CA MET A 424 3.81 -3.45 -22.24
C MET A 424 4.13 -3.86 -23.68
N ALA A 425 3.78 -5.07 -24.07
CA ALA A 425 3.98 -5.56 -25.45
C ALA A 425 3.09 -4.84 -26.46
N GLN A 426 1.91 -4.39 -26.08
CA GLN A 426 0.97 -3.65 -26.94
C GLN A 426 1.25 -2.14 -26.96
N ASN A 427 1.96 -1.61 -25.92
CA ASN A 427 2.18 -0.20 -25.72
C ASN A 427 3.68 0.09 -25.58
N PRO A 428 4.36 0.60 -26.61
CA PRO A 428 5.81 0.89 -26.57
C PRO A 428 6.19 2.01 -25.60
N TYR A 429 5.24 2.81 -25.14
CA TYR A 429 5.48 3.88 -24.16
C TYR A 429 5.38 3.41 -22.70
N LEU A 430 4.88 2.20 -22.44
CA LEU A 430 4.69 1.73 -21.06
C LEU A 430 6.00 1.27 -20.45
N HIS A 431 6.41 1.94 -19.39
CA HIS A 431 7.56 1.62 -18.54
C HIS A 431 7.12 1.03 -17.20
N VAL A 432 7.98 0.22 -16.59
CA VAL A 432 7.74 -0.35 -15.24
C VAL A 432 8.95 -0.10 -14.35
N MET A 433 8.68 0.39 -13.14
CA MET A 433 9.68 0.55 -12.08
C MET A 433 9.26 -0.23 -10.84
N VAL A 434 10.19 -0.99 -10.27
CA VAL A 434 10.06 -1.60 -8.94
C VAL A 434 10.82 -0.77 -7.93
N GLN A 435 10.20 -0.47 -6.79
CA GLN A 435 10.80 0.19 -5.64
C GLN A 435 10.62 -0.71 -4.42
N SER A 436 11.71 -1.10 -3.74
CA SER A 436 11.64 -2.02 -2.59
C SER A 436 12.60 -1.61 -1.48
N GLY A 437 12.19 -1.80 -0.23
CA GLY A 437 13.06 -1.67 0.93
C GLY A 437 13.82 -2.96 1.22
N TYR A 438 15.09 -2.86 1.59
CA TYR A 438 15.95 -4.02 1.88
C TYR A 438 15.53 -4.76 3.16
N TYR A 439 14.81 -4.11 4.07
CA TYR A 439 14.39 -4.65 5.36
C TYR A 439 12.92 -5.09 5.40
N ASP A 440 12.29 -5.23 4.23
CA ASP A 440 10.93 -5.74 4.08
C ASP A 440 10.91 -7.27 4.12
N GLY A 441 10.39 -7.85 5.18
CA GLY A 441 10.23 -9.30 5.31
C GLY A 441 8.88 -9.84 4.83
N ALA A 442 7.97 -8.97 4.41
CA ALA A 442 6.66 -9.36 3.88
C ALA A 442 6.66 -9.58 2.37
N THR A 443 7.35 -8.70 1.65
CA THR A 443 7.58 -8.74 0.20
C THR A 443 9.03 -8.36 -0.05
N ASN A 444 9.94 -9.32 0.18
CA ASN A 444 11.37 -9.02 0.18
C ASN A 444 11.84 -8.48 -1.18
N TYR A 445 12.86 -7.62 -1.13
CA TYR A 445 13.33 -6.89 -2.29
C TYR A 445 13.87 -7.80 -3.40
N PHE A 446 14.46 -8.96 -3.04
CA PHE A 446 15.03 -9.87 -4.02
C PHE A 446 13.94 -10.60 -4.82
N ASP A 447 12.79 -10.87 -4.18
CA ASP A 447 11.58 -11.28 -4.89
C ASP A 447 11.10 -10.23 -5.90
N GLY A 448 11.21 -8.94 -5.54
CA GLY A 448 10.93 -7.84 -6.45
C GLY A 448 11.82 -7.85 -7.70
N LYS A 449 13.14 -8.09 -7.51
CA LYS A 449 14.09 -8.29 -8.62
C LYS A 449 13.74 -9.52 -9.46
N TYR A 450 13.44 -10.65 -8.81
CA TYR A 450 13.06 -11.88 -9.46
C TYR A 450 11.82 -11.70 -10.34
N ASN A 451 10.79 -11.03 -9.83
CA ASN A 451 9.59 -10.71 -10.60
C ASN A 451 9.92 -9.91 -11.86
N LEU A 452 10.79 -8.92 -11.74
CA LEU A 452 11.17 -8.04 -12.85
C LEU A 452 11.93 -8.82 -13.93
N TRP A 453 12.84 -9.72 -13.53
CA TRP A 453 13.58 -10.57 -14.48
C TRP A 453 12.70 -11.55 -15.24
N HIS A 454 11.59 -11.98 -14.61
CA HIS A 454 10.65 -12.97 -15.18
C HIS A 454 9.41 -12.33 -15.80
N LEU A 455 9.28 -11.00 -15.73
CA LEU A 455 8.18 -10.28 -16.39
C LEU A 455 8.29 -10.34 -17.91
N ASP A 456 9.50 -10.23 -18.45
CA ASP A 456 9.79 -10.34 -19.87
C ASP A 456 10.92 -11.35 -20.15
N PRO A 457 10.62 -12.65 -20.24
CA PRO A 457 11.63 -13.67 -20.53
C PRO A 457 12.35 -13.49 -21.90
N SER A 458 11.74 -12.73 -22.83
CA SER A 458 12.38 -12.43 -24.13
C SER A 458 13.50 -11.40 -24.05
N GLY A 459 13.55 -10.60 -22.99
CA GLY A 459 14.47 -9.49 -22.80
C GLY A 459 14.26 -8.28 -23.71
N LYS A 460 13.25 -8.31 -24.59
CA LYS A 460 12.99 -7.24 -25.58
C LYS A 460 12.48 -5.93 -24.94
N MET A 461 11.93 -6.01 -23.75
CA MET A 461 11.41 -4.86 -22.99
C MET A 461 12.33 -4.42 -21.85
N LYS A 462 13.54 -5.00 -21.73
CA LYS A 462 14.48 -4.78 -20.62
C LYS A 462 14.76 -3.29 -20.35
N GLU A 463 14.93 -2.48 -21.40
CA GLU A 463 15.22 -1.06 -21.28
C GLU A 463 14.05 -0.23 -20.67
N ARG A 464 12.86 -0.81 -20.59
CA ARG A 464 11.67 -0.20 -19.99
C ARG A 464 11.38 -0.73 -18.59
N LEU A 465 12.28 -1.57 -18.03
CA LEU A 465 12.17 -2.17 -16.70
C LEU A 465 13.28 -1.61 -15.81
N SER A 466 12.96 -1.18 -14.60
CA SER A 466 13.94 -0.66 -13.64
C SER A 466 13.64 -1.12 -12.22
N PHE A 467 14.70 -1.26 -11.42
CA PHE A 467 14.65 -1.61 -10.00
C PHE A 467 15.38 -0.56 -9.18
N LYS A 468 14.78 -0.17 -8.05
CA LYS A 468 15.35 0.74 -7.05
C LYS A 468 15.20 0.15 -5.65
N GLY A 469 16.31 0.07 -4.92
CA GLY A 469 16.34 -0.45 -3.55
C GLY A 469 16.67 0.64 -2.53
N TYR A 470 16.08 0.54 -1.32
CA TYR A 470 16.19 1.56 -0.26
C TYR A 470 16.52 0.93 1.09
N ARG A 471 17.21 1.68 1.96
CA ARG A 471 17.60 1.22 3.31
C ARG A 471 16.45 1.36 4.33
N SER A 472 15.28 0.89 3.95
CA SER A 472 14.02 0.91 4.69
C SER A 472 13.29 -0.43 4.54
N GLY A 473 12.13 -0.56 5.20
CA GLY A 473 11.24 -1.72 5.07
C GLY A 473 10.17 -1.57 3.99
N HIS A 474 8.99 -2.13 4.23
CA HIS A 474 7.85 -2.20 3.29
C HIS A 474 7.37 -0.83 2.83
N MET A 475 7.19 0.11 3.76
CA MET A 475 6.99 1.52 3.46
C MET A 475 8.37 2.19 3.33
N MET A 476 9.06 1.93 2.20
CA MET A 476 10.46 2.29 2.00
C MET A 476 10.71 3.81 2.08
N TYR A 477 9.68 4.61 1.99
CA TYR A 477 9.68 6.07 2.02
C TYR A 477 9.61 6.66 3.45
N LEU A 478 9.55 5.85 4.52
CA LEU A 478 9.48 6.39 5.89
C LEU A 478 10.80 6.96 6.37
N ARG A 479 11.94 6.38 6.01
CA ARG A 479 13.25 6.96 6.31
C ARG A 479 13.46 8.22 5.48
N HIS A 480 13.91 9.32 6.13
CA HIS A 480 14.00 10.66 5.51
C HIS A 480 14.83 10.67 4.21
N GLU A 481 15.99 10.03 4.23
CA GLU A 481 16.87 9.93 3.06
C GLU A 481 16.21 9.15 1.92
N ASP A 482 15.54 8.03 2.25
CA ASP A 482 14.86 7.20 1.26
C ASP A 482 13.58 7.87 0.73
N LEU A 483 12.89 8.70 1.52
CA LEU A 483 11.80 9.55 1.04
C LEU A 483 12.29 10.49 -0.07
N LYS A 484 13.45 11.12 0.13
CA LYS A 484 14.08 11.99 -0.87
C LYS A 484 14.49 11.21 -2.12
N LEU A 485 15.23 10.11 -1.93
CA LEU A 485 15.75 9.29 -3.04
C LEU A 485 14.59 8.70 -3.86
N SER A 486 13.60 8.09 -3.22
CA SER A 486 12.48 7.42 -3.91
C SER A 486 11.59 8.38 -4.69
N ASN A 487 11.35 9.59 -4.17
CA ASN A 487 10.63 10.62 -4.93
C ASN A 487 11.45 11.18 -6.09
N ASN A 488 12.78 11.26 -5.98
CA ASN A 488 13.64 11.64 -7.11
C ASN A 488 13.64 10.56 -8.19
N ASP A 489 13.81 9.28 -7.81
CA ASP A 489 13.69 8.16 -8.74
C ASP A 489 12.34 8.15 -9.46
N LEU A 490 11.25 8.46 -8.74
CA LEU A 490 9.91 8.56 -9.33
C LEU A 490 9.78 9.72 -10.31
N ARG A 491 10.38 10.89 -10.02
CA ARG A 491 10.43 12.02 -10.96
C ARG A 491 11.17 11.66 -12.24
N ASP A 492 12.33 11.04 -12.10
CA ASP A 492 13.16 10.66 -13.24
C ASP A 492 12.46 9.59 -14.07
N PHE A 493 11.81 8.62 -13.43
CA PHE A 493 10.97 7.63 -14.10
C PHE A 493 9.82 8.28 -14.89
N ILE A 494 9.08 9.21 -14.27
CA ILE A 494 7.98 9.92 -14.96
C ILE A 494 8.52 10.67 -16.18
N LYS A 495 9.63 11.38 -16.04
CA LYS A 495 10.24 12.13 -17.15
C LYS A 495 10.72 11.22 -18.28
N ALA A 496 11.37 10.10 -17.93
CA ALA A 496 11.90 9.14 -18.91
C ALA A 496 10.81 8.40 -19.69
N ALA A 497 9.64 8.16 -19.05
CA ALA A 497 8.51 7.47 -19.67
C ALA A 497 7.60 8.40 -20.50
N LEU A 498 7.86 9.71 -20.54
CA LEU A 498 7.14 10.63 -21.42
C LEU A 498 7.72 10.55 -22.83
N PRO A 499 6.91 10.26 -23.86
CA PRO A 499 7.40 10.29 -25.24
C PRO A 499 7.83 11.72 -25.62
N ALA A 500 8.86 11.81 -26.47
CA ALA A 500 9.22 13.09 -27.09
C ALA A 500 8.03 13.66 -27.90
N PRO A 501 7.87 14.98 -27.97
CA PRO A 501 6.79 15.60 -28.76
C PRO A 501 6.77 15.06 -30.19
N ASN A 502 5.58 14.76 -30.71
CA ASN A 502 5.34 14.21 -32.06
C ASN A 502 5.98 12.84 -32.35
N THR A 503 6.31 12.06 -31.31
CA THR A 503 6.79 10.69 -31.49
C THR A 503 5.61 9.74 -31.70
N SER A 504 5.69 8.91 -32.74
CA SER A 504 4.71 7.86 -32.99
C SER A 504 5.00 6.61 -32.14
N ALA A 505 3.94 5.93 -31.68
CA ALA A 505 4.03 4.64 -31.01
C ALA A 505 4.44 3.54 -32.02
N LYS A 506 5.74 3.24 -32.11
CA LYS A 506 6.32 2.22 -32.99
C LYS A 506 7.30 1.34 -32.20
N TYR A 507 7.37 0.06 -32.61
CA TYR A 507 8.45 -0.85 -32.22
C TYR A 507 9.58 -0.80 -33.24
#